data_79be0ae46af814cd595917e82c26d6fa
#
_entry.id   79be0ae46af814cd595917e82c26d6fa
#
_cell.length_a   1.000
_cell.length_b   1.000
_cell.length_c   1.000
_cell.angle_alpha   90.00
_cell.angle_beta   90.00
_cell.angle_gamma   90.00
#
_symmetry.space_group_name_H-M   'P 1'
#
loop_
_entity.id
_entity.type
_entity.pdbx_description
1 polymer ?
#
loop_
_entity_poly.entity_id
_entity_poly.type
_entity_poly.pdbx_seq_one_letter_code
_entity_poly.pdbx_strand_id
1 'polypeptide(L)'
;MVKELKSASKVIIFNQKAGSNAVDKELMNLAKKFRIRLMTLDFNLNKVASVSGVKVLNINELVNAVKTVVLPGEVLSVKIVQEGKEKKQGVGYMADGTMIVVEGAREMVGNEVEAKVSRVIQTNAGKMIFCSVTPSN
;
A
#
# COMPACT_ATOMS: atom_id res chain seq x y z
N MET A 1 11.94 -9.92 -7.29
CA MET A 1 10.69 -10.56 -6.82
C MET A 1 10.73 -12.09 -6.79
N VAL A 2 10.85 -12.83 -7.91
CA VAL A 2 10.90 -14.31 -7.86
C VAL A 2 12.11 -14.84 -7.12
N LYS A 3 13.28 -14.20 -7.22
CA LYS A 3 14.51 -14.57 -6.48
C LYS A 3 14.35 -14.39 -4.97
N GLU A 4 13.70 -13.32 -4.53
CA GLU A 4 13.43 -13.02 -3.11
C GLU A 4 12.43 -14.01 -2.52
N LEU A 5 11.37 -14.38 -3.26
CA LEU A 5 10.44 -15.42 -2.84
C LEU A 5 11.10 -16.78 -2.68
N LYS A 6 12.07 -17.12 -3.55
CA LYS A 6 12.84 -18.38 -3.44
C LYS A 6 13.73 -18.43 -2.22
N SER A 7 14.19 -17.30 -1.70
CA SER A 7 14.98 -17.25 -0.46
C SER A 7 14.14 -17.38 0.80
N ALA A 8 12.86 -16.98 0.73
CA ALA A 8 11.97 -16.97 1.88
C ALA A 8 11.04 -18.20 1.99
N SER A 9 10.85 -18.93 0.87
CA SER A 9 9.91 -20.06 0.84
C SER A 9 10.22 -21.04 -0.30
N LYS A 10 9.66 -22.26 -0.22
CA LYS A 10 9.75 -23.26 -1.30
C LYS A 10 8.93 -22.81 -2.50
N VAL A 11 9.60 -22.40 -3.58
CA VAL A 11 8.96 -22.00 -4.84
C VAL A 11 9.09 -23.11 -5.86
N ILE A 12 7.98 -23.54 -6.44
CA ILE A 12 7.91 -24.52 -7.53
C ILE A 12 7.49 -23.77 -8.80
N ILE A 13 8.26 -23.93 -9.86
CA ILE A 13 7.96 -23.34 -11.17
C ILE A 13 7.34 -24.42 -12.06
N PHE A 14 6.10 -24.20 -12.49
CA PHE A 14 5.46 -25.05 -13.48
C PHE A 14 5.75 -24.52 -14.88
N ASN A 15 6.52 -25.28 -15.66
CA ASN A 15 6.81 -24.97 -17.08
C ASN A 15 5.76 -25.64 -17.98
N GLN A 16 4.53 -25.22 -17.90
CA GLN A 16 3.47 -25.71 -18.78
C GLN A 16 3.25 -24.70 -19.90
N LYS A 17 3.33 -25.16 -21.16
CA LYS A 17 3.00 -24.32 -22.32
C LYS A 17 1.48 -24.18 -22.38
N ALA A 18 0.95 -23.01 -22.04
CA ALA A 18 -0.45 -22.69 -22.27
C ALA A 18 -0.65 -22.29 -23.73
N GLY A 19 -1.69 -22.82 -24.38
CA GLY A 19 -2.14 -22.31 -25.67
C GLY A 19 -2.63 -20.86 -25.54
N SER A 20 -2.40 -20.03 -26.54
CA SER A 20 -2.52 -18.57 -26.50
C SER A 20 -3.89 -17.98 -26.07
N ASN A 21 -4.96 -18.78 -26.03
CA ASN A 21 -6.31 -18.33 -25.62
C ASN A 21 -6.83 -18.98 -24.33
N ALA A 22 -6.00 -19.68 -23.58
CA ALA A 22 -6.47 -20.53 -22.49
C ALA A 22 -5.72 -20.36 -21.15
N VAL A 23 -4.81 -19.38 -21.04
CA VAL A 23 -3.97 -19.21 -19.83
C VAL A 23 -4.82 -19.06 -18.59
N ASP A 24 -5.85 -18.23 -18.62
CA ASP A 24 -6.75 -18.00 -17.49
C ASP A 24 -7.53 -19.24 -17.11
N LYS A 25 -8.06 -19.96 -18.11
CA LYS A 25 -8.78 -21.22 -17.87
C LYS A 25 -7.86 -22.29 -17.31
N GLU A 26 -6.63 -22.35 -17.76
CA GLU A 26 -5.64 -23.31 -17.29
C GLU A 26 -5.20 -23.00 -15.88
N LEU A 27 -4.95 -21.74 -15.55
CA LEU A 27 -4.67 -21.30 -14.16
C LEU A 27 -5.81 -21.64 -13.21
N MET A 28 -7.06 -21.41 -13.62
CA MET A 28 -8.24 -21.79 -12.84
C MET A 28 -8.36 -23.30 -12.66
N ASN A 29 -8.10 -24.09 -13.70
CA ASN A 29 -8.15 -25.54 -13.66
C ASN A 29 -7.06 -26.11 -12.73
N LEU A 30 -5.84 -25.57 -12.80
CA LEU A 30 -4.75 -25.90 -11.88
C LEU A 30 -5.11 -25.57 -10.44
N ALA A 31 -5.65 -24.37 -10.20
CA ALA A 31 -6.07 -23.94 -8.87
C ALA A 31 -7.16 -24.86 -8.28
N LYS A 32 -8.13 -25.28 -9.10
CA LYS A 32 -9.16 -26.27 -8.70
C LYS A 32 -8.57 -27.65 -8.44
N LYS A 33 -7.76 -28.15 -9.37
CA LYS A 33 -7.14 -29.49 -9.30
C LYS A 33 -6.30 -29.66 -8.04
N PHE A 34 -5.50 -28.66 -7.71
CA PHE A 34 -4.60 -28.68 -6.56
C PHE A 34 -5.21 -28.07 -5.29
N ARG A 35 -6.45 -27.56 -5.33
CA ARG A 35 -7.14 -26.87 -4.23
C ARG A 35 -6.31 -25.74 -3.61
N ILE A 36 -5.63 -24.98 -4.50
CA ILE A 36 -4.77 -23.85 -4.11
C ILE A 36 -5.47 -22.52 -4.38
N ARG A 37 -4.95 -21.45 -3.78
CA ARG A 37 -5.41 -20.10 -4.05
C ARG A 37 -4.71 -19.55 -5.29
N LEU A 38 -5.45 -18.80 -6.10
CA LEU A 38 -4.91 -18.05 -7.23
C LEU A 38 -4.56 -16.63 -6.74
N MET A 39 -3.33 -16.19 -7.02
CA MET A 39 -2.92 -14.82 -6.76
C MET A 39 -2.79 -14.07 -8.08
N THR A 40 -3.47 -12.93 -8.23
CA THR A 40 -3.47 -12.15 -9.47
C THR A 40 -3.65 -10.66 -9.21
N LEU A 41 -3.17 -9.85 -10.16
CA LEU A 41 -3.47 -8.41 -10.29
C LEU A 41 -4.61 -8.18 -11.30
N ASP A 42 -4.94 -9.17 -12.13
CA ASP A 42 -5.96 -9.06 -13.16
C ASP A 42 -7.36 -9.11 -12.53
N PHE A 43 -8.10 -8.02 -12.72
CA PHE A 43 -9.47 -7.88 -12.20
C PHE A 43 -10.43 -8.85 -12.87
N ASN A 44 -10.30 -9.09 -14.18
CA ASN A 44 -11.19 -9.98 -14.92
C ASN A 44 -10.97 -11.43 -14.50
N LEU A 45 -9.71 -11.86 -14.41
CA LEU A 45 -9.36 -13.18 -13.92
C LEU A 45 -9.85 -13.40 -12.49
N ASN A 46 -9.71 -12.39 -11.61
CA ASN A 46 -10.23 -12.43 -10.23
C ASN A 46 -11.75 -12.69 -10.23
N LYS A 47 -12.51 -11.93 -11.02
CA LYS A 47 -13.96 -12.03 -11.11
C LYS A 47 -14.42 -13.42 -11.61
N VAL A 48 -13.82 -13.90 -12.70
CA VAL A 48 -14.16 -15.20 -13.29
C VAL A 48 -13.78 -16.36 -12.37
N ALA A 49 -12.62 -16.31 -11.74
CA ALA A 49 -12.15 -17.33 -10.82
C ALA A 49 -13.03 -17.42 -9.56
N SER A 50 -13.45 -16.28 -9.01
CA SER A 50 -14.35 -16.23 -7.85
C SER A 50 -15.70 -16.87 -8.16
N VAL A 51 -16.32 -16.55 -9.31
CA VAL A 51 -17.56 -17.17 -9.76
C VAL A 51 -17.40 -18.68 -10.00
N SER A 52 -16.19 -19.08 -10.40
CA SER A 52 -15.85 -20.50 -10.63
C SER A 52 -15.52 -21.28 -9.35
N GLY A 53 -15.63 -20.68 -8.17
CA GLY A 53 -15.34 -21.30 -6.88
C GLY A 53 -13.85 -21.46 -6.56
N VAL A 54 -12.98 -20.76 -7.28
CA VAL A 54 -11.54 -20.69 -6.97
C VAL A 54 -11.31 -19.55 -5.97
N LYS A 55 -10.61 -19.85 -4.85
CA LYS A 55 -10.21 -18.81 -3.90
C LYS A 55 -9.12 -17.95 -4.52
N VAL A 56 -9.40 -16.65 -4.70
CA VAL A 56 -8.46 -15.68 -5.24
C VAL A 56 -7.91 -14.79 -4.14
N LEU A 57 -6.63 -14.48 -4.22
CA LEU A 57 -5.99 -13.41 -3.47
C LEU A 57 -5.66 -12.28 -4.45
N ASN A 58 -6.44 -11.22 -4.40
CA ASN A 58 -6.16 -10.02 -5.21
C ASN A 58 -5.08 -9.19 -4.50
N ILE A 59 -3.95 -8.98 -5.19
CA ILE A 59 -2.82 -8.24 -4.61
C ILE A 59 -3.20 -6.78 -4.34
N ASN A 60 -4.05 -6.17 -5.17
CA ASN A 60 -4.52 -4.80 -4.95
C ASN A 60 -5.40 -4.70 -3.69
N GLU A 61 -6.26 -5.69 -3.44
CA GLU A 61 -7.06 -5.76 -2.22
C GLU A 61 -6.16 -5.95 -0.99
N LEU A 62 -5.14 -6.81 -1.10
CA LEU A 62 -4.16 -7.01 -0.04
C LEU A 62 -3.41 -5.72 0.27
N VAL A 63 -2.90 -5.02 -0.75
CA VAL A 63 -2.21 -3.73 -0.59
C VAL A 63 -3.13 -2.70 0.09
N ASN A 64 -4.39 -2.63 -0.31
CA ASN A 64 -5.36 -1.72 0.31
C ASN A 64 -5.68 -2.11 1.76
N ALA A 65 -5.73 -3.41 2.07
CA ALA A 65 -5.99 -3.88 3.43
C ALA A 65 -4.83 -3.61 4.41
N VAL A 66 -3.59 -3.52 3.91
CA VAL A 66 -2.41 -3.21 4.74
C VAL A 66 -2.01 -1.74 4.72
N LYS A 67 -2.69 -0.89 3.94
CA LYS A 67 -2.48 0.55 3.99
C LYS A 67 -2.88 1.08 5.35
N THR A 68 -1.98 1.83 5.97
CA THR A 68 -2.27 2.54 7.21
C THR A 68 -3.38 3.56 6.94
N VAL A 69 -4.52 3.35 7.59
CA VAL A 69 -5.63 4.33 7.57
C VAL A 69 -5.34 5.33 8.66
N VAL A 70 -4.93 6.53 8.27
CA VAL A 70 -4.73 7.63 9.20
C VAL A 70 -6.03 8.40 9.34
N LEU A 71 -6.47 8.59 10.58
CA LEU A 71 -7.72 9.29 10.92
C LEU A 71 -7.43 10.65 11.56
N PRO A 72 -8.30 11.65 11.34
CA PRO A 72 -8.23 12.91 12.08
C PRO A 72 -8.25 12.65 13.60
N GLY A 73 -7.38 13.35 14.32
CA GLY A 73 -7.22 13.20 15.77
C GLY A 73 -6.11 12.26 16.21
N GLU A 74 -5.61 11.38 15.34
CA GLU A 74 -4.45 10.53 15.63
C GLU A 74 -3.17 11.33 15.79
N VAL A 75 -2.23 10.82 16.60
CA VAL A 75 -0.88 11.38 16.75
C VAL A 75 0.09 10.51 15.97
N LEU A 76 0.88 11.13 15.11
CA LEU A 76 1.89 10.49 14.29
C LEU A 76 3.27 11.00 14.66
N SER A 77 4.25 10.12 14.70
CA SER A 77 5.66 10.52 14.71
C SER A 77 6.10 10.76 13.26
N VAL A 78 6.56 11.97 12.96
CA VAL A 78 6.88 12.42 11.61
C VAL A 78 8.28 13.02 11.58
N LYS A 79 9.14 12.48 10.72
CA LYS A 79 10.43 13.11 10.43
C LYS A 79 10.23 14.25 9.43
N ILE A 80 10.57 15.46 9.82
CA ILE A 80 10.51 16.65 8.96
C ILE A 80 11.74 16.65 8.05
N VAL A 81 11.54 16.62 6.74
CA VAL A 81 12.62 16.52 5.75
C VAL A 81 12.86 17.82 5.00
N GLN A 82 11.87 18.71 4.96
CA GLN A 82 11.97 20.01 4.30
C GLN A 82 10.97 21.02 4.84
N GLU A 83 11.17 22.30 4.53
CA GLU A 83 10.20 23.35 4.83
C GLU A 83 8.96 23.23 3.92
N GLY A 84 7.79 23.60 4.45
CA GLY A 84 6.55 23.69 3.69
C GLY A 84 6.42 25.01 2.91
N LYS A 85 5.36 25.12 2.12
CA LYS A 85 5.07 26.32 1.32
C LYS A 85 4.68 27.54 2.19
N GLU A 86 4.01 27.30 3.31
CA GLU A 86 3.59 28.40 4.22
C GLU A 86 4.61 28.61 5.34
N LYS A 87 4.58 29.83 5.92
CA LYS A 87 5.64 30.36 6.78
C LYS A 87 5.99 29.53 8.03
N LYS A 88 5.14 28.61 8.47
CA LYS A 88 5.36 27.80 9.68
C LYS A 88 5.32 26.31 9.43
N GLN A 89 5.25 25.87 8.18
CA GLN A 89 5.07 24.46 7.85
C GLN A 89 6.37 23.72 7.64
N GLY A 90 6.43 22.49 8.16
CA GLY A 90 7.37 21.45 7.77
C GLY A 90 6.69 20.35 6.98
N VAL A 91 7.45 19.62 6.17
CA VAL A 91 6.96 18.50 5.38
C VAL A 91 7.74 17.25 5.68
N GLY A 92 7.02 16.16 5.88
CA GLY A 92 7.53 14.81 5.99
C GLY A 92 6.80 13.85 5.06
N TYR A 93 7.19 12.58 5.08
CA TYR A 93 6.58 11.54 4.26
C TYR A 93 6.41 10.26 5.06
N MET A 94 5.30 9.56 4.82
CA MET A 94 5.14 8.20 5.30
C MET A 94 5.93 7.20 4.41
N ALA A 95 6.08 5.98 4.89
CA ALA A 95 6.78 4.92 4.15
C ALA A 95 6.12 4.57 2.79
N ASP A 96 4.82 4.84 2.64
CA ASP A 96 4.06 4.65 1.40
C ASP A 96 4.15 5.85 0.42
N GLY A 97 4.92 6.90 0.78
CA GLY A 97 5.07 8.12 -0.01
C GLY A 97 3.97 9.18 0.24
N THR A 98 3.04 8.93 1.16
CA THR A 98 2.02 9.92 1.54
C THR A 98 2.70 11.15 2.14
N MET A 99 2.40 12.35 1.60
CA MET A 99 2.94 13.61 2.09
C MET A 99 2.23 14.03 3.39
N ILE A 100 3.01 14.43 4.38
CA ILE A 100 2.52 14.99 5.65
C ILE A 100 2.99 16.44 5.75
N VAL A 101 2.04 17.35 5.91
CA VAL A 101 2.30 18.77 6.16
C VAL A 101 2.04 19.03 7.64
N VAL A 102 3.06 19.47 8.35
CA VAL A 102 2.99 19.71 9.80
C VAL A 102 3.09 21.20 10.09
N GLU A 103 2.04 21.77 10.62
CA GLU A 103 2.01 23.18 11.01
C GLU A 103 2.79 23.38 12.32
N GLY A 104 3.63 24.42 12.36
CA GLY A 104 4.53 24.71 13.48
C GLY A 104 5.88 24.00 13.40
N ALA A 105 6.15 23.19 12.39
CA ALA A 105 7.35 22.35 12.29
C ALA A 105 8.45 22.88 11.33
N ARG A 106 8.38 24.14 10.89
CA ARG A 106 9.36 24.70 9.93
C ARG A 106 10.80 24.63 10.44
N GLU A 107 11.01 24.99 11.68
CA GLU A 107 12.35 25.03 12.32
C GLU A 107 12.82 23.65 12.80
N MET A 108 12.00 22.62 12.61
CA MET A 108 12.25 21.25 13.05
C MET A 108 12.74 20.34 11.92
N VAL A 109 13.21 20.91 10.79
CA VAL A 109 13.77 20.14 9.68
C VAL A 109 14.96 19.30 10.17
N GLY A 110 14.96 18.01 9.83
CA GLY A 110 15.92 17.01 10.28
C GLY A 110 15.50 16.25 11.54
N ASN A 111 14.57 16.79 12.31
CA ASN A 111 14.06 16.20 13.56
C ASN A 111 12.78 15.39 13.34
N GLU A 112 12.53 14.50 14.29
CA GLU A 112 11.28 13.76 14.41
C GLU A 112 10.37 14.48 15.41
N VAL A 113 9.11 14.69 15.03
CA VAL A 113 8.12 15.43 15.83
C VAL A 113 6.85 14.62 15.97
N GLU A 114 6.21 14.74 17.12
CA GLU A 114 4.84 14.25 17.29
C GLU A 114 3.85 15.29 16.77
N ALA A 115 3.01 14.85 15.85
CA ALA A 115 2.06 15.70 15.20
C ALA A 115 0.65 15.09 15.20
N LYS A 116 -0.34 15.86 15.63
CA LYS A 116 -1.74 15.47 15.65
C LYS A 116 -2.38 15.73 14.28
N VAL A 117 -2.99 14.70 13.72
CA VAL A 117 -3.70 14.79 12.44
C VAL A 117 -4.93 15.69 12.57
N SER A 118 -4.99 16.74 11.75
CA SER A 118 -6.13 17.63 11.66
C SER A 118 -7.10 17.23 10.53
N ARG A 119 -6.54 16.89 9.37
CA ARG A 119 -7.34 16.47 8.20
C ARG A 119 -6.53 15.65 7.22
N VAL A 120 -7.23 14.83 6.43
CA VAL A 120 -6.68 14.05 5.35
C VAL A 120 -7.35 14.47 4.04
N ILE A 121 -6.56 14.78 3.01
CA ILE A 121 -7.06 15.21 1.70
C ILE A 121 -6.54 14.27 0.63
N GLN A 122 -7.42 13.83 -0.27
CA GLN A 122 -7.07 13.12 -1.47
C GLN A 122 -6.98 14.11 -2.63
N THR A 123 -5.83 14.15 -3.30
CA THR A 123 -5.60 14.99 -4.48
C THR A 123 -5.26 14.11 -5.68
N ASN A 124 -5.26 14.71 -6.88
CA ASN A 124 -4.82 14.00 -8.09
C ASN A 124 -3.34 13.59 -8.02
N ALA A 125 -2.54 14.30 -7.24
CA ALA A 125 -1.11 14.01 -7.02
C ALA A 125 -0.86 12.97 -5.91
N GLY A 126 -1.91 12.55 -5.19
CA GLY A 126 -1.82 11.59 -4.09
C GLY A 126 -2.52 12.05 -2.82
N LYS A 127 -2.35 11.27 -1.76
CA LYS A 127 -2.90 11.54 -0.44
C LYS A 127 -1.99 12.52 0.31
N MET A 128 -2.60 13.51 0.97
CA MET A 128 -1.93 14.48 1.82
C MET A 128 -2.56 14.48 3.21
N ILE A 129 -1.74 14.50 4.23
CA ILE A 129 -2.16 14.55 5.63
C ILE A 129 -1.70 15.89 6.22
N PHE A 130 -2.61 16.61 6.82
CA PHE A 130 -2.31 17.84 7.53
C PHE A 130 -2.31 17.57 9.04
N CYS A 131 -1.24 18.01 9.68
CA CYS A 131 -1.03 17.83 11.12
C CYS A 131 -0.64 19.16 11.75
N SER A 132 -0.74 19.24 13.08
CA SER A 132 -0.15 20.30 13.88
C SER A 132 0.78 19.67 14.92
N VAL A 133 1.90 20.32 15.22
CA VAL A 133 2.80 19.87 16.28
C VAL A 133 2.03 19.76 17.59
N THR A 134 2.17 18.64 18.27
CA THR A 134 1.64 18.47 19.61
C THR A 134 2.57 19.22 20.57
N PRO A 135 2.07 20.18 21.39
CA PRO A 135 2.92 20.81 22.38
C PRO A 135 3.51 19.74 23.31
N SER A 136 4.84 19.73 23.42
CA SER A 136 5.49 18.92 24.47
C SER A 136 5.06 19.48 25.82
N ASN A 137 4.34 18.70 26.59
CA ASN A 137 4.06 18.99 27.98
C ASN A 137 5.36 18.91 28.83
#